data_4efd9ea8a16f7ae699ab2648e587752a
#
_entry.id   4efd9ea8a16f7ae699ab2648e587752a
#
_cell.length_a   1.000
_cell.length_b   1.000
_cell.length_c   1.000
_cell.angle_alpha   90.00
_cell.angle_beta   90.00
_cell.angle_gamma   90.00
#
_symmetry.space_group_name_H-M   'P 1'
#
loop_
_entity.id
_entity.type
_entity.pdbx_description
1 polymer ?
#
loop_
_entity_poly.entity_id
_entity_poly.type
_entity_poly.pdbx_seq_one_letter_code
_entity_poly.pdbx_strand_id
1 'polypeptide(L)'
;MYVGSERMSPEDQARVSQIARYSWVNERGELDRFLTQDEEHNLNIAYGTLSGPEREIINNHIVATIKMLEALPWPRHLLNVPEYAGGHHERMDGKGYPRGLTREQMSVQARVMGIADIFEALTAKDRPYK
;
A
#
# COMPACT_ATOMS: atom_id res chain seq x y z
N MET A 1 20.62 9.22 12.83
CA MET A 1 19.72 9.28 11.64
C MET A 1 18.80 8.07 11.76
N TYR A 2 17.58 8.26 12.24
CA TYR A 2 16.57 7.19 12.35
C TYR A 2 16.06 6.90 10.94
N VAL A 3 16.55 5.86 10.34
CA VAL A 3 16.01 5.30 9.11
C VAL A 3 14.80 4.48 9.52
N GLY A 4 13.61 5.10 9.36
CA GLY A 4 12.30 4.51 9.33
C GLY A 4 12.06 3.26 10.18
N SER A 5 11.70 3.42 11.45
CA SER A 5 10.84 2.41 12.06
C SER A 5 9.51 2.46 11.29
N GLU A 6 9.02 1.33 10.77
CA GLU A 6 7.73 1.24 10.08
C GLU A 6 6.54 1.69 10.95
N ARG A 7 6.82 2.18 12.15
CA ARG A 7 5.82 2.57 13.14
C ARG A 7 6.24 3.84 13.88
N MET A 8 5.39 4.85 13.80
CA MET A 8 5.54 6.09 14.57
C MET A 8 4.95 5.90 15.98
N SER A 9 5.67 6.36 17.01
CA SER A 9 5.17 6.28 18.38
C SER A 9 4.01 7.28 18.59
N PRO A 10 3.08 7.00 19.54
CA PRO A 10 2.04 7.97 19.89
C PRO A 10 2.60 9.30 20.41
N GLU A 11 3.79 9.27 21.04
CA GLU A 11 4.49 10.46 21.53
C GLU A 11 4.99 11.32 20.36
N ASP A 12 5.56 10.71 19.32
CA ASP A 12 6.00 11.41 18.13
C ASP A 12 4.82 11.99 17.34
N GLN A 13 3.70 11.27 17.24
CA GLN A 13 2.47 11.77 16.64
C GLN A 13 1.93 13.01 17.39
N ALA A 14 1.90 12.95 18.72
CA ALA A 14 1.50 14.09 19.54
C ALA A 14 2.44 15.29 19.35
N ARG A 15 3.76 15.05 19.18
CA ARG A 15 4.74 16.08 18.91
C ARG A 15 4.56 16.74 17.55
N VAL A 16 4.27 15.97 16.50
CA VAL A 16 3.94 16.52 15.18
C VAL A 16 2.69 17.40 15.25
N SER A 17 1.63 16.92 15.90
CA SER A 17 0.41 17.70 16.08
C SER A 17 0.62 18.95 16.94
N GLN A 18 1.56 18.95 17.88
CA GLN A 18 1.95 20.13 18.62
C GLN A 18 2.70 21.14 17.74
N ILE A 19 3.62 20.68 16.91
CA ILE A 19 4.37 21.51 15.95
C ILE A 19 3.43 22.14 14.92
N ALA A 20 2.43 21.41 14.45
CA ALA A 20 1.43 21.89 13.50
C ALA A 20 0.61 23.08 14.01
N ARG A 21 0.58 23.32 15.33
CA ARG A 21 -0.10 24.49 15.93
C ARG A 21 0.72 25.78 15.85
N TYR A 22 2.02 25.68 15.56
CA TYR A 22 2.84 26.88 15.38
C TYR A 22 2.45 27.63 14.11
N SER A 23 2.60 28.95 14.17
CA SER A 23 2.41 29.85 13.04
C SER A 23 3.66 30.68 12.85
N TRP A 24 3.91 31.10 11.65
CA TRP A 24 5.02 31.98 11.30
C TRP A 24 4.54 33.13 10.40
N VAL A 25 5.32 34.19 10.33
CA VAL A 25 5.01 35.31 9.44
C VAL A 25 5.74 35.06 8.13
N ASN A 26 5.00 34.92 7.03
CA ASN A 26 5.53 34.69 5.71
C ASN A 26 6.17 35.98 5.12
N GLU A 27 6.79 35.87 3.95
CA GLU A 27 7.47 36.98 3.26
C GLU A 27 6.51 38.15 2.91
N ARG A 28 5.21 37.92 2.91
CA ARG A 28 4.16 38.93 2.67
C ARG A 28 3.67 39.62 3.95
N GLY A 29 4.24 39.22 5.11
CA GLY A 29 3.83 39.71 6.42
C GLY A 29 2.52 39.10 6.95
N GLU A 30 2.03 38.01 6.35
CA GLU A 30 0.82 37.32 6.75
C GLU A 30 1.16 36.15 7.70
N LEU A 31 0.25 35.89 8.65
CA LEU A 31 0.39 34.76 9.57
C LEU A 31 0.02 33.48 8.85
N ASP A 32 0.99 32.57 8.71
CA ASP A 32 0.80 31.29 8.04
C ASP A 32 1.03 30.12 9.02
N ARG A 33 0.43 28.96 8.75
CA ARG A 33 0.65 27.76 9.54
C ARG A 33 2.01 27.19 9.25
N PHE A 34 2.67 26.65 10.28
CA PHE A 34 3.96 25.98 10.11
C PHE A 34 3.85 24.68 9.32
N LEU A 35 2.76 23.92 9.50
CA LEU A 35 2.39 22.77 8.70
C LEU A 35 0.97 22.96 8.16
N THR A 36 0.76 22.62 6.92
CA THR A 36 -0.57 22.48 6.34
C THR A 36 -1.29 21.26 6.94
N GLN A 37 -2.59 21.15 6.77
CA GLN A 37 -3.36 20.00 7.24
C GLN A 37 -2.93 18.70 6.56
N ASP A 38 -2.56 18.78 5.28
CA ASP A 38 -2.08 17.64 4.51
C ASP A 38 -0.71 17.17 4.97
N GLU A 39 0.21 18.10 5.22
CA GLU A 39 1.54 17.79 5.79
C GLU A 39 1.41 17.19 7.19
N GLU A 40 0.56 17.74 8.07
CA GLU A 40 0.31 17.18 9.39
C GLU A 40 -0.24 15.75 9.29
N HIS A 41 -1.19 15.50 8.37
CA HIS A 41 -1.75 14.18 8.13
C HIS A 41 -0.69 13.19 7.65
N ASN A 42 0.10 13.57 6.66
CA ASN A 42 1.14 12.71 6.08
C ASN A 42 2.28 12.44 7.05
N LEU A 43 2.66 13.41 7.87
CA LEU A 43 3.67 13.22 8.91
C LEU A 43 3.18 12.36 10.08
N ASN A 44 1.87 12.24 10.28
CA ASN A 44 1.25 11.49 11.38
C ASN A 44 0.84 10.06 11.00
N ILE A 45 1.34 9.51 9.90
CA ILE A 45 1.07 8.12 9.52
C ILE A 45 1.66 7.20 10.58
N ALA A 46 0.78 6.45 11.27
CA ALA A 46 1.17 5.61 12.41
C ALA A 46 1.97 4.37 11.99
N TYR A 47 1.79 3.88 10.78
CA TYR A 47 2.43 2.67 10.26
C TYR A 47 2.66 2.74 8.75
N GLY A 48 3.91 2.48 8.34
CA GLY A 48 4.33 2.53 6.94
C GLY A 48 4.51 3.96 6.44
N THR A 49 4.58 4.12 5.12
CA THR A 49 4.85 5.40 4.44
C THR A 49 3.68 5.90 3.61
N LEU A 50 2.57 5.17 3.61
CA LEU A 50 1.38 5.46 2.80
C LEU A 50 0.21 5.87 3.69
N SER A 51 -0.46 6.95 3.32
CA SER A 51 -1.77 7.31 3.86
C SER A 51 -2.83 6.27 3.48
N GLY A 52 -3.98 6.30 4.16
CA GLY A 52 -5.10 5.40 3.84
C GLY A 52 -5.55 5.48 2.37
N PRO A 53 -5.82 6.69 1.84
CA PRO A 53 -6.19 6.87 0.43
C PRO A 53 -5.13 6.37 -0.56
N GLU A 54 -3.84 6.64 -0.32
CA GLU A 54 -2.76 6.15 -1.19
C GLU A 54 -2.67 4.62 -1.19
N ARG A 55 -2.87 4.01 -0.03
CA ARG A 55 -2.92 2.54 0.09
C ARG A 55 -4.09 1.95 -0.70
N GLU A 56 -5.25 2.60 -0.67
CA GLU A 56 -6.42 2.20 -1.45
C GLU A 56 -6.15 2.30 -2.95
N ILE A 57 -5.52 3.38 -3.42
CA ILE A 57 -5.12 3.55 -4.82
C ILE A 57 -4.17 2.42 -5.24
N ILE A 58 -3.16 2.12 -4.42
CA ILE A 58 -2.21 1.04 -4.69
C ILE A 58 -2.93 -0.32 -4.70
N ASN A 59 -3.79 -0.60 -3.74
CA ASN A 59 -4.54 -1.85 -3.71
C ASN A 59 -5.47 -2.02 -4.91
N ASN A 60 -5.97 -0.92 -5.47
CA ASN A 60 -6.84 -0.95 -6.64
C ASN A 60 -6.11 -1.32 -7.96
N HIS A 61 -4.76 -1.33 -7.99
CA HIS A 61 -4.03 -1.75 -9.19
C HIS A 61 -4.40 -3.18 -9.61
N ILE A 62 -4.62 -4.08 -8.63
CA ILE A 62 -4.98 -5.47 -8.93
C ILE A 62 -6.37 -5.58 -9.55
N VAL A 63 -7.31 -4.74 -9.12
CA VAL A 63 -8.66 -4.68 -9.71
C VAL A 63 -8.58 -4.23 -11.18
N ALA A 64 -7.74 -3.24 -11.47
CA ALA A 64 -7.50 -2.78 -12.83
C ALA A 64 -6.83 -3.89 -13.67
N THR A 65 -5.84 -4.58 -13.12
CA THR A 65 -5.15 -5.70 -13.76
C THR A 65 -6.13 -6.82 -14.11
N ILE A 66 -6.99 -7.24 -13.19
CA ILE A 66 -8.00 -8.27 -13.44
C ILE A 66 -8.92 -7.84 -14.58
N LYS A 67 -9.46 -6.61 -14.54
CA LYS A 67 -10.35 -6.10 -15.60
C LYS A 67 -9.67 -6.07 -16.96
N MET A 68 -8.41 -5.66 -17.03
CA MET A 68 -7.65 -5.67 -18.28
C MET A 68 -7.45 -7.08 -18.81
N LEU A 69 -7.06 -8.02 -17.94
CA LEU A 69 -6.82 -9.41 -18.33
C LEU A 69 -8.12 -10.12 -18.74
N GLU A 70 -9.22 -9.89 -18.05
CA GLU A 70 -10.54 -10.46 -18.41
C GLU A 70 -11.08 -9.94 -19.75
N ALA A 71 -10.65 -8.74 -20.18
CA ALA A 71 -11.05 -8.18 -21.48
C ALA A 71 -10.25 -8.74 -22.68
N LEU A 72 -9.17 -9.50 -22.46
CA LEU A 72 -8.34 -10.05 -23.51
C LEU A 72 -8.91 -11.37 -24.05
N PRO A 73 -8.85 -11.62 -25.38
CA PRO A 73 -9.28 -12.88 -25.99
C PRO A 73 -8.23 -13.98 -25.79
N TRP A 74 -8.27 -14.64 -24.65
CA TRP A 74 -7.31 -15.69 -24.31
C TRP A 74 -7.52 -16.97 -25.14
N PRO A 75 -6.44 -17.59 -25.65
CA PRO A 75 -6.51 -18.93 -26.19
C PRO A 75 -6.83 -19.95 -25.09
N ARG A 76 -7.39 -21.10 -25.47
CA ARG A 76 -7.92 -22.10 -24.52
C ARG A 76 -6.97 -22.49 -23.38
N HIS A 77 -5.67 -22.59 -23.67
CA HIS A 77 -4.66 -23.01 -22.69
C HIS A 77 -4.23 -21.89 -21.73
N LEU A 78 -4.69 -20.65 -21.93
CA LEU A 78 -4.38 -19.47 -21.12
C LEU A 78 -5.61 -18.84 -20.45
N LEU A 79 -6.77 -19.46 -20.54
CA LEU A 79 -8.03 -18.92 -20.00
C LEU A 79 -7.96 -18.61 -18.48
N ASN A 80 -7.10 -19.29 -17.75
CA ASN A 80 -6.97 -19.11 -16.29
C ASN A 80 -5.92 -18.03 -15.91
N VAL A 81 -5.27 -17.38 -16.86
CA VAL A 81 -4.29 -16.31 -16.58
C VAL A 81 -4.88 -15.19 -15.71
N PRO A 82 -6.11 -14.67 -15.97
CA PRO A 82 -6.70 -13.66 -15.10
C PRO A 82 -6.87 -14.10 -13.65
N GLU A 83 -7.27 -15.35 -13.42
CA GLU A 83 -7.40 -15.93 -12.08
C GLU A 83 -6.05 -16.03 -11.38
N TYR A 84 -5.03 -16.54 -12.06
CA TYR A 84 -3.69 -16.70 -11.49
C TYR A 84 -3.06 -15.35 -11.15
N ALA A 85 -3.12 -14.40 -12.10
CA ALA A 85 -2.60 -13.06 -11.89
C ALA A 85 -3.43 -12.28 -10.86
N GLY A 86 -4.75 -12.48 -10.80
CA GLY A 86 -5.62 -11.80 -9.84
C GLY A 86 -5.50 -12.31 -8.41
N GLY A 87 -4.91 -13.50 -8.22
CA GLY A 87 -4.86 -14.15 -6.91
C GLY A 87 -3.58 -13.90 -6.10
N HIS A 88 -2.57 -13.20 -6.63
CA HIS A 88 -1.27 -13.08 -5.94
C HIS A 88 -1.29 -12.19 -4.68
N HIS A 89 -2.26 -11.30 -4.53
CA HIS A 89 -2.50 -10.52 -3.30
C HIS A 89 -3.52 -11.14 -2.35
N GLU A 90 -4.11 -12.28 -2.74
CA GLU A 90 -4.99 -13.02 -1.84
C GLU A 90 -4.18 -13.76 -0.76
N ARG A 91 -4.79 -13.89 0.40
CA ARG A 91 -4.19 -14.58 1.55
C ARG A 91 -4.98 -15.83 1.88
N MET A 92 -4.29 -16.92 2.18
CA MET A 92 -4.93 -18.20 2.49
C MET A 92 -5.89 -18.14 3.69
N ASP A 93 -5.81 -17.09 4.52
CA ASP A 93 -6.70 -16.82 5.66
C ASP A 93 -7.95 -16.00 5.29
N GLY A 94 -8.15 -15.68 4.00
CA GLY A 94 -9.27 -14.86 3.52
C GLY A 94 -9.15 -13.35 3.81
N LYS A 95 -8.00 -12.89 4.30
CA LYS A 95 -7.75 -11.46 4.61
C LYS A 95 -6.96 -10.74 3.53
N GLY A 96 -6.80 -11.38 2.36
CA GLY A 96 -6.22 -10.79 1.18
C GLY A 96 -7.20 -9.92 0.40
N TYR A 97 -6.79 -9.45 -0.74
CA TYR A 97 -7.61 -8.62 -1.62
C TYR A 97 -7.35 -8.99 -3.09
N PRO A 98 -8.26 -8.68 -4.02
CA PRO A 98 -9.48 -7.88 -3.85
C PRO A 98 -10.73 -8.69 -3.48
N ARG A 99 -10.67 -10.03 -3.49
CA ARG A 99 -11.84 -10.92 -3.33
C ARG A 99 -11.93 -11.56 -1.94
N GLY A 100 -10.87 -11.52 -1.14
CA GLY A 100 -10.80 -12.18 0.16
C GLY A 100 -10.89 -13.70 0.07
N LEU A 101 -10.21 -14.31 -0.91
CA LEU A 101 -10.28 -15.74 -1.17
C LEU A 101 -9.55 -16.53 -0.08
N THR A 102 -10.18 -17.62 0.36
CA THR A 102 -9.52 -18.60 1.25
C THR A 102 -8.68 -19.60 0.44
N ARG A 103 -7.86 -20.39 1.16
CA ARG A 103 -6.99 -21.40 0.56
C ARG A 103 -7.74 -22.34 -0.38
N GLU A 104 -8.94 -22.76 0.00
CA GLU A 104 -9.77 -23.72 -0.74
C GLU A 104 -10.33 -23.12 -2.04
N GLN A 105 -10.47 -21.80 -2.08
CA GLN A 105 -10.98 -21.06 -3.22
C GLN A 105 -9.90 -20.64 -4.22
N MET A 106 -8.62 -20.73 -3.82
CA MET A 106 -7.49 -20.36 -4.65
C MET A 106 -6.90 -21.58 -5.35
N SER A 107 -6.61 -21.45 -6.65
CA SER A 107 -5.83 -22.46 -7.37
C SER A 107 -4.40 -22.57 -6.83
N VAL A 108 -3.74 -23.68 -7.09
CA VAL A 108 -2.33 -23.88 -6.73
C VAL A 108 -1.47 -22.83 -7.40
N GLN A 109 -1.76 -22.50 -8.65
CA GLN A 109 -1.01 -21.52 -9.45
C GLN A 109 -1.11 -20.11 -8.84
N ALA A 110 -2.30 -19.66 -8.47
CA ALA A 110 -2.49 -18.37 -7.80
C ALA A 110 -1.70 -18.29 -6.47
N ARG A 111 -1.70 -19.38 -5.69
CA ARG A 111 -0.91 -19.47 -4.44
C ARG A 111 0.60 -19.41 -4.67
N VAL A 112 1.08 -20.09 -5.71
CA VAL A 112 2.51 -20.06 -6.09
C VAL A 112 2.91 -18.66 -6.55
N MET A 113 2.04 -17.96 -7.31
CA MET A 113 2.28 -16.57 -7.70
C MET A 113 2.40 -15.64 -6.49
N GLY A 114 1.51 -15.77 -5.50
CA GLY A 114 1.59 -14.99 -4.27
C GLY A 114 2.89 -15.24 -3.47
N ILE A 115 3.36 -16.50 -3.43
CA ILE A 115 4.65 -16.81 -2.79
C ILE A 115 5.81 -16.17 -3.56
N ALA A 116 5.79 -16.21 -4.89
CA ALA A 116 6.83 -15.62 -5.73
C ALA A 116 6.88 -14.09 -5.57
N ASP A 117 5.74 -13.43 -5.50
CA ASP A 117 5.62 -11.98 -5.29
C ASP A 117 6.21 -11.57 -3.93
N ILE A 118 5.83 -12.27 -2.85
CA ILE A 118 6.40 -12.04 -1.51
C ILE A 118 7.91 -12.30 -1.50
N PHE A 119 8.37 -13.35 -2.14
CA PHE A 119 9.79 -13.68 -2.21
C PHE A 119 10.58 -12.59 -2.94
N GLU A 120 10.06 -12.10 -4.07
CA GLU A 120 10.65 -10.96 -4.80
C GLU A 120 10.72 -9.74 -3.90
N ALA A 121 9.60 -9.38 -3.27
CA ALA A 121 9.53 -8.23 -2.39
C ALA A 121 10.55 -8.28 -1.23
N LEU A 122 10.80 -9.47 -0.67
CA LEU A 122 11.75 -9.65 0.44
C LEU A 122 13.22 -9.70 -0.03
N THR A 123 13.47 -10.07 -1.27
CA THR A 123 14.83 -10.24 -1.80
C THR A 123 15.31 -9.09 -2.67
N ALA A 124 14.41 -8.23 -3.15
CA ALA A 124 14.73 -7.06 -3.95
C ALA A 124 15.68 -6.12 -3.20
N LYS A 125 16.81 -5.78 -3.84
CA LYS A 125 17.89 -4.97 -3.21
C LYS A 125 17.58 -3.47 -3.18
N ASP A 126 16.69 -3.03 -4.03
CA ASP A 126 16.30 -1.64 -4.27
C ASP A 126 15.13 -1.18 -3.38
N ARG A 127 14.54 -2.09 -2.62
CA ARG A 127 13.48 -1.73 -1.65
C ARG A 127 14.11 -1.25 -0.34
N PRO A 128 13.81 0.00 0.09
CA PRO A 128 14.40 0.59 1.31
C PRO A 128 13.89 -0.04 2.61
N TYR A 129 12.85 -0.88 2.54
CA TYR A 129 12.18 -1.48 3.70
C TYR A 129 12.34 -3.01 3.66
N LYS A 130 13.19 -3.52 4.50
CA LYS A 130 13.33 -4.95 4.78
C LYS A 130 13.11 -5.22 6.24
#